data_95ad72f0c6dfea35fc6648ac124ba7f5
#
_entry.id   95ad72f0c6dfea35fc6648ac124ba7f5
#
_cell.length_a   1.000
_cell.length_b   1.000
_cell.length_c   1.000
_cell.angle_alpha   90.00
_cell.angle_beta   90.00
_cell.angle_gamma   90.00
#
_symmetry.space_group_name_H-M   'P 1'
#
loop_
_entity.id
_entity.type
_entity.pdbx_description
1 polymer ?
#
loop_
_entity_poly.entity_id
_entity_poly.type
_entity_poly.pdbx_seq_one_letter_code
_entity_poly.pdbx_strand_id
1 'polypeptide(L)'
;MSISKNSIEDLKKISKISDFVLSTTTGKLRGLKGMALCPFHGEKTASMSFTDTENLFHCFGCKEGGDIFHYVQLINNFEFQEAVEFVAEKYNFKLNYLSNQNDINTNSYIEKMKYLYEYFLRSIQSEQGVQAKSYLKNRGYSESEVIQYGIGYIESDLASLNKYMKSKNISDQDLSKLGFKSSNNNFLFKNRILFPILNFKNEVIAFGGRSLDEFGPKYLNSSDSILYKKNKSLFFTQKFLKSVKDKKYVYIVEGYFDVLALNQLGYSNVVSASGTAFTINQLSTLTRYTKKFLLCFDNDDAGLIATEKFLELKTHISTQIEIHCLKLPKSYKDISEFYEAKNDHFSTLIKENKNIVEYLIDNKMQIESDKVSIFNYFRLLSHSLSPLEVDVALDYLSLKLNTQKEILKNEISFNPSSEANFINSTKTQAIETFKEIIFSEISKQKNNISAELKELTLIHESFLNEVESIKNNKEFTNKLMNVSYSDDQLKESVARLYLHYSELKISE
;
A
#
# COMPACT_ATOMS: atom_id res chain seq x y z
N MET A 1 5.34 -8.16 22.04
CA MET A 1 5.76 -9.16 23.08
C MET A 1 6.84 -10.03 22.51
N SER A 2 8.02 -10.12 23.13
CA SER A 2 9.02 -11.09 22.69
C SER A 2 8.69 -12.45 23.27
N ILE A 3 8.72 -13.48 22.43
CA ILE A 3 8.50 -14.86 22.86
C ILE A 3 9.73 -15.32 23.66
N SER A 4 9.52 -16.04 24.76
CA SER A 4 10.64 -16.53 25.56
C SER A 4 11.49 -17.54 24.78
N LYS A 5 12.82 -17.47 24.89
CA LYS A 5 13.72 -18.39 24.20
C LYS A 5 13.39 -19.87 24.50
N ASN A 6 13.09 -20.18 25.76
CA ASN A 6 12.70 -21.54 26.16
C ASN A 6 11.43 -21.99 25.44
N SER A 7 10.44 -21.10 25.27
CA SER A 7 9.19 -21.44 24.58
C SER A 7 9.42 -21.70 23.09
N ILE A 8 10.34 -20.97 22.46
CA ILE A 8 10.75 -21.21 21.05
C ILE A 8 11.46 -22.55 20.91
N GLU A 9 12.38 -22.86 21.83
CA GLU A 9 13.09 -24.14 21.84
C GLU A 9 12.16 -25.33 22.09
N ASP A 10 11.21 -25.20 23.02
CA ASP A 10 10.24 -26.26 23.30
C ASP A 10 9.27 -26.45 22.13
N LEU A 11 8.82 -25.39 21.48
CA LEU A 11 8.03 -25.47 20.25
C LEU A 11 8.83 -26.17 19.13
N LYS A 12 10.11 -25.85 18.98
CA LYS A 12 10.99 -26.46 17.97
C LYS A 12 11.14 -27.99 18.20
N LYS A 13 11.15 -28.46 19.46
CA LYS A 13 11.26 -29.90 19.78
C LYS A 13 10.03 -30.69 19.37
N ILE A 14 8.84 -30.12 19.46
CA ILE A 14 7.57 -30.83 19.14
C ILE A 14 7.13 -30.65 17.69
N SER A 15 7.66 -29.66 17.00
CA SER A 15 7.31 -29.37 15.61
C SER A 15 8.15 -30.19 14.63
N LYS A 16 7.64 -30.37 13.40
CA LYS A 16 8.31 -31.06 12.30
C LYS A 16 8.31 -30.19 11.05
N ILE A 17 9.49 -29.93 10.49
CA ILE A 17 9.61 -29.14 9.27
C ILE A 17 8.92 -29.81 8.07
N SER A 18 8.87 -31.14 8.05
CA SER A 18 8.17 -31.89 7.01
C SER A 18 6.70 -31.55 6.89
N ASP A 19 6.01 -31.19 7.99
CA ASP A 19 4.59 -30.79 7.97
C ASP A 19 4.34 -29.48 7.21
N PHE A 20 5.34 -28.64 7.10
CA PHE A 20 5.29 -27.39 6.35
C PHE A 20 5.81 -27.57 4.92
N VAL A 21 6.93 -28.25 4.75
CA VAL A 21 7.51 -28.52 3.42
C VAL A 21 6.53 -29.29 2.55
N LEU A 22 5.99 -30.40 3.03
CA LEU A 22 5.10 -31.25 2.25
C LEU A 22 3.70 -30.64 2.02
N SER A 23 3.33 -29.63 2.81
CA SER A 23 2.10 -28.85 2.57
C SER A 23 2.27 -27.74 1.55
N THR A 24 3.51 -27.34 1.24
CA THR A 24 3.80 -26.18 0.36
C THR A 24 4.43 -26.55 -0.97
N THR A 25 5.10 -27.70 -1.04
CA THR A 25 5.75 -28.15 -2.28
C THR A 25 5.76 -29.67 -2.41
N THR A 26 6.05 -30.17 -3.63
CA THR A 26 6.14 -31.61 -3.88
C THR A 26 7.45 -32.16 -3.37
N GLY A 27 7.37 -33.15 -2.48
CA GLY A 27 8.53 -33.78 -1.87
C GLY A 27 8.26 -35.21 -1.40
N LYS A 28 9.32 -35.87 -0.94
CA LYS A 28 9.25 -37.22 -0.37
C LYS A 28 10.03 -37.27 0.95
N LEU A 29 9.40 -37.77 1.99
CA LEU A 29 10.01 -38.02 3.29
C LEU A 29 10.38 -39.51 3.38
N ARG A 30 11.59 -39.82 3.85
CA ARG A 30 12.07 -41.21 4.17
C ARG A 30 12.61 -41.19 5.59
N GLY A 31 11.85 -41.77 6.54
CA GLY A 31 12.17 -41.65 7.96
C GLY A 31 12.04 -40.17 8.40
N LEU A 32 13.12 -39.59 8.91
CA LEU A 32 13.17 -38.22 9.40
C LEU A 32 13.84 -37.22 8.40
N LYS A 33 14.26 -37.71 7.22
CA LYS A 33 14.90 -36.88 6.18
C LYS A 33 14.11 -36.93 4.89
N GLY A 34 14.06 -35.81 4.17
CA GLY A 34 13.35 -35.72 2.91
C GLY A 34 14.05 -34.88 1.88
N MET A 35 13.54 -34.99 0.65
CA MET A 35 13.89 -34.12 -0.50
C MET A 35 12.62 -33.58 -1.13
N ALA A 36 12.62 -32.31 -1.48
CA ALA A 36 11.48 -31.62 -2.10
C ALA A 36 11.94 -30.66 -3.20
N LEU A 37 11.03 -30.30 -4.07
CA LEU A 37 11.23 -29.14 -4.96
C LEU A 37 11.34 -27.89 -4.10
N CYS A 38 12.32 -27.04 -4.41
CA CYS A 38 12.48 -25.78 -3.68
C CYS A 38 11.40 -24.80 -4.05
N PRO A 39 10.64 -24.23 -3.09
CA PRO A 39 9.62 -23.23 -3.38
C PRO A 39 10.19 -21.84 -3.62
N PHE A 40 11.50 -21.63 -3.42
CA PHE A 40 12.15 -20.31 -3.48
C PHE A 40 12.83 -20.04 -4.83
N HIS A 41 12.91 -21.04 -5.72
CA HIS A 41 13.38 -20.86 -7.10
C HIS A 41 12.71 -21.88 -8.02
N GLY A 42 12.68 -21.59 -9.32
CA GLY A 42 12.08 -22.48 -10.33
C GLY A 42 12.97 -23.67 -10.63
N GLU A 43 12.49 -24.91 -10.37
CA GLU A 43 13.20 -26.15 -10.70
C GLU A 43 12.24 -27.30 -11.06
N LYS A 44 12.75 -28.32 -11.78
CA LYS A 44 11.97 -29.52 -12.14
C LYS A 44 12.41 -30.76 -11.36
N THR A 45 13.56 -30.73 -10.71
CA THR A 45 14.13 -31.82 -9.92
C THR A 45 14.38 -31.36 -8.50
N ALA A 46 14.00 -32.20 -7.51
CA ALA A 46 14.10 -31.86 -6.11
C ALA A 46 15.55 -31.59 -5.67
N SER A 47 15.84 -30.37 -5.27
CA SER A 47 17.15 -29.92 -4.78
C SER A 47 17.16 -29.44 -3.34
N MET A 48 16.02 -29.37 -2.68
CA MET A 48 15.92 -28.94 -1.28
C MET A 48 15.83 -30.18 -0.36
N SER A 49 16.84 -30.36 0.49
CA SER A 49 16.82 -31.35 1.58
C SER A 49 16.18 -30.76 2.83
N PHE A 50 15.52 -31.60 3.62
CA PHE A 50 14.98 -31.21 4.92
C PHE A 50 15.06 -32.38 5.91
N THR A 51 15.10 -32.07 7.22
CA THR A 51 15.18 -33.08 8.29
C THR A 51 14.37 -32.64 9.50
N ASP A 52 13.53 -33.55 10.00
CA ASP A 52 12.73 -33.35 11.22
C ASP A 52 13.56 -33.48 12.51
N THR A 53 14.71 -34.10 12.47
CA THR A 53 15.57 -34.26 13.65
C THR A 53 16.04 -32.93 14.21
N GLU A 54 16.42 -32.02 13.32
CA GLU A 54 16.94 -30.70 13.68
C GLU A 54 16.01 -29.56 13.23
N ASN A 55 14.91 -29.91 12.53
CA ASN A 55 13.99 -29.00 11.91
C ASN A 55 14.68 -28.00 10.96
N LEU A 56 15.59 -28.54 10.11
CA LEU A 56 16.39 -27.76 9.17
C LEU A 56 16.02 -28.09 7.72
N PHE A 57 16.17 -27.11 6.85
CA PHE A 57 16.18 -27.30 5.39
C PHE A 57 17.39 -26.64 4.77
N HIS A 58 17.80 -27.14 3.61
CA HIS A 58 18.82 -26.52 2.77
C HIS A 58 18.59 -26.88 1.30
N CYS A 59 18.54 -25.86 0.44
CA CYS A 59 18.45 -26.00 -0.99
C CYS A 59 19.85 -25.99 -1.63
N PHE A 60 20.21 -27.04 -2.36
CA PHE A 60 21.49 -27.13 -3.08
C PHE A 60 21.49 -26.29 -4.36
N GLY A 61 20.32 -25.88 -4.88
CA GLY A 61 20.15 -24.97 -6.03
C GLY A 61 20.43 -23.52 -5.68
N CYS A 62 19.51 -22.88 -4.96
CA CYS A 62 19.61 -21.45 -4.62
C CYS A 62 20.39 -21.14 -3.33
N LYS A 63 20.88 -22.17 -2.60
CA LYS A 63 21.62 -22.06 -1.33
C LYS A 63 20.80 -21.55 -0.15
N GLU A 64 19.50 -21.35 -0.30
CA GLU A 64 18.61 -20.97 0.80
C GLU A 64 18.53 -22.10 1.82
N GLY A 65 18.55 -21.75 3.11
CA GLY A 65 18.50 -22.74 4.17
C GLY A 65 18.32 -22.12 5.56
N GLY A 66 17.79 -22.90 6.47
CA GLY A 66 17.52 -22.44 7.83
C GLY A 66 16.68 -23.44 8.62
N ASP A 67 16.10 -23.01 9.73
CA ASP A 67 15.23 -23.81 10.54
C ASP A 67 13.75 -23.70 10.13
N ILE A 68 12.88 -24.42 10.84
CA ILE A 68 11.44 -24.44 10.59
C ILE A 68 10.82 -23.04 10.63
N PHE A 69 11.28 -22.16 11.51
CA PHE A 69 10.75 -20.80 11.61
C PHE A 69 11.19 -19.98 10.41
N HIS A 70 12.44 -20.09 10.00
CA HIS A 70 12.94 -19.43 8.80
C HIS A 70 12.23 -19.92 7.52
N TYR A 71 11.97 -21.24 7.42
CA TYR A 71 11.17 -21.77 6.32
C TYR A 71 9.77 -21.13 6.26
N VAL A 72 9.10 -21.05 7.43
CA VAL A 72 7.76 -20.46 7.54
C VAL A 72 7.79 -18.94 7.26
N GLN A 73 8.86 -18.23 7.67
CA GLN A 73 9.06 -16.83 7.32
C GLN A 73 9.10 -16.64 5.81
N LEU A 74 9.93 -17.40 5.11
CA LEU A 74 10.10 -17.29 3.65
C LEU A 74 8.82 -17.63 2.88
N ILE A 75 8.13 -18.72 3.25
CA ILE A 75 6.91 -19.17 2.56
C ILE A 75 5.75 -18.18 2.74
N ASN A 76 5.62 -17.59 3.91
CA ASN A 76 4.48 -16.74 4.26
C ASN A 76 4.84 -15.25 4.30
N ASN A 77 6.10 -14.90 4.06
CA ASN A 77 6.64 -13.56 4.24
C ASN A 77 6.33 -12.99 5.65
N PHE A 78 6.60 -13.81 6.67
CA PHE A 78 6.36 -13.48 8.07
C PHE A 78 7.60 -12.87 8.72
N GLU A 79 7.39 -11.96 9.69
CA GLU A 79 8.42 -11.65 10.67
C GLU A 79 8.68 -12.87 11.58
N PHE A 80 9.85 -12.94 12.21
CA PHE A 80 10.22 -14.12 13.02
C PHE A 80 9.18 -14.48 14.10
N GLN A 81 8.68 -13.50 14.83
CA GLN A 81 7.67 -13.70 15.86
C GLN A 81 6.38 -14.31 15.30
N GLU A 82 5.95 -13.83 14.14
CA GLU A 82 4.75 -14.32 13.46
C GLU A 82 4.92 -15.75 12.96
N ALA A 83 6.10 -16.09 12.46
CA ALA A 83 6.40 -17.46 12.08
C ALA A 83 6.36 -18.41 13.27
N VAL A 84 6.89 -18.00 14.43
CA VAL A 84 6.82 -18.78 15.67
C VAL A 84 5.36 -18.93 16.14
N GLU A 85 4.56 -17.87 16.12
CA GLU A 85 3.14 -17.90 16.47
C GLU A 85 2.34 -18.82 15.54
N PHE A 86 2.61 -18.79 14.23
CA PHE A 86 1.97 -19.66 13.24
C PHE A 86 2.30 -21.13 13.44
N VAL A 87 3.56 -21.46 13.73
CA VAL A 87 3.97 -22.82 14.07
C VAL A 87 3.30 -23.27 15.36
N ALA A 88 3.26 -22.41 16.39
CA ALA A 88 2.61 -22.70 17.66
C ALA A 88 1.11 -23.00 17.52
N GLU A 89 0.41 -22.21 16.69
CA GLU A 89 -1.02 -22.43 16.40
C GLU A 89 -1.26 -23.80 15.76
N LYS A 90 -0.43 -24.19 14.78
CA LYS A 90 -0.55 -25.51 14.11
C LYS A 90 -0.40 -26.69 15.09
N TYR A 91 0.45 -26.53 16.11
CA TYR A 91 0.70 -27.57 17.12
C TYR A 91 -0.10 -27.39 18.42
N ASN A 92 -1.06 -26.44 18.47
CA ASN A 92 -1.79 -26.06 19.69
C ASN A 92 -0.86 -25.79 20.89
N PHE A 93 0.32 -25.23 20.63
CA PHE A 93 1.33 -24.95 21.63
C PHE A 93 1.13 -23.58 22.24
N LYS A 94 1.05 -23.50 23.56
CA LYS A 94 0.90 -22.22 24.27
C LYS A 94 2.26 -21.54 24.42
N LEU A 95 2.46 -20.44 23.71
CA LEU A 95 3.68 -19.64 23.82
C LEU A 95 3.74 -18.88 25.14
N ASN A 96 4.91 -18.85 25.74
CA ASN A 96 5.21 -17.98 26.87
C ASN A 96 5.90 -16.73 26.37
N TYR A 97 5.32 -15.58 26.67
CA TYR A 97 5.86 -14.27 26.30
C TYR A 97 6.63 -13.70 27.46
N LEU A 98 7.80 -13.14 27.18
CA LEU A 98 8.54 -12.37 28.18
C LEU A 98 7.81 -11.04 28.38
N SER A 99 7.46 -10.73 29.61
CA SER A 99 6.96 -9.41 30.00
C SER A 99 8.12 -8.41 30.00
N ASN A 100 8.47 -7.88 28.81
CA ASN A 100 9.41 -6.78 28.74
C ASN A 100 8.75 -5.49 29.23
N GLN A 101 9.51 -4.59 29.83
CA GLN A 101 9.04 -3.23 30.16
C GLN A 101 8.38 -2.52 28.95
N ASN A 102 8.76 -2.90 27.73
CA ASN A 102 8.14 -2.41 26.50
C ASN A 102 6.69 -2.92 26.30
N ASP A 103 6.34 -4.11 26.78
CA ASP A 103 4.99 -4.68 26.65
C ASP A 103 4.01 -4.06 27.65
N ILE A 104 4.48 -3.79 28.87
CA ILE A 104 3.72 -3.04 29.87
C ILE A 104 3.44 -1.62 29.33
N ASN A 105 4.43 -1.02 28.65
CA ASN A 105 4.28 0.26 27.99
C ASN A 105 3.23 0.20 26.85
N THR A 106 3.26 -0.79 25.99
CA THR A 106 2.32 -0.91 24.86
C THR A 106 0.88 -1.02 25.31
N ASN A 107 0.58 -1.86 26.31
CA ASN A 107 -0.76 -2.00 26.88
C ASN A 107 -1.27 -0.69 27.48
N SER A 108 -0.40 0.06 28.18
CA SER A 108 -0.74 1.38 28.70
C SER A 108 -1.09 2.37 27.57
N TYR A 109 -0.39 2.31 26.43
CA TYR A 109 -0.70 3.17 25.28
C TYR A 109 -1.98 2.74 24.56
N ILE A 110 -2.30 1.44 24.49
CA ILE A 110 -3.60 0.95 23.99
C ILE A 110 -4.74 1.50 24.87
N GLU A 111 -4.58 1.47 26.20
CA GLU A 111 -5.57 2.02 27.10
C GLU A 111 -5.75 3.53 26.94
N LYS A 112 -4.66 4.29 26.83
CA LYS A 112 -4.71 5.74 26.55
C LYS A 112 -5.36 6.04 25.20
N MET A 113 -5.07 5.25 24.14
CA MET A 113 -5.71 5.35 22.84
C MET A 113 -7.22 5.11 22.96
N LYS A 114 -7.64 4.12 23.74
CA LYS A 114 -9.06 3.85 24.01
C LYS A 114 -9.75 5.04 24.69
N TYR A 115 -9.13 5.68 25.69
CA TYR A 115 -9.70 6.88 26.32
C TYR A 115 -9.86 8.03 25.32
N LEU A 116 -8.87 8.28 24.47
CA LEU A 116 -8.96 9.30 23.42
C LEU A 116 -10.09 8.97 22.44
N TYR A 117 -10.18 7.73 22.01
CA TYR A 117 -11.24 7.27 21.11
C TYR A 117 -12.64 7.45 21.72
N GLU A 118 -12.83 7.09 22.99
CA GLU A 118 -14.09 7.31 23.71
C GLU A 118 -14.47 8.79 23.79
N TYR A 119 -13.48 9.67 23.92
CA TYR A 119 -13.72 11.11 23.86
C TYR A 119 -14.22 11.54 22.48
N PHE A 120 -13.58 11.11 21.40
CA PHE A 120 -13.95 11.47 20.04
C PHE A 120 -15.34 10.94 19.65
N LEU A 121 -15.72 9.76 20.13
CA LEU A 121 -17.06 9.21 19.95
C LEU A 121 -18.13 10.04 20.69
N ARG A 122 -17.81 10.56 21.85
CA ARG A 122 -18.71 11.47 22.59
C ARG A 122 -18.78 12.84 21.95
N SER A 123 -17.66 13.37 21.47
CA SER A 123 -17.59 14.66 20.79
C SER A 123 -18.47 14.71 19.54
N ILE A 124 -18.48 13.68 18.70
CA ILE A 124 -19.36 13.68 17.52
C ILE A 124 -20.85 13.65 17.88
N GLN A 125 -21.23 13.07 19.03
CA GLN A 125 -22.61 13.02 19.50
C GLN A 125 -23.05 14.30 20.23
N SER A 126 -22.12 15.16 20.60
CA SER A 126 -22.38 16.42 21.31
C SER A 126 -22.84 17.53 20.34
N GLU A 127 -23.17 18.71 20.91
CA GLU A 127 -23.47 19.92 20.12
C GLU A 127 -22.29 20.35 19.24
N GLN A 128 -21.05 20.10 19.67
CA GLN A 128 -19.84 20.42 18.92
C GLN A 128 -19.73 19.56 17.63
N GLY A 129 -20.32 18.37 17.61
CA GLY A 129 -20.31 17.46 16.47
C GLY A 129 -21.37 17.71 15.41
N VAL A 130 -22.23 18.72 15.54
CA VAL A 130 -23.36 18.98 14.63
C VAL A 130 -22.88 19.16 13.17
N GLN A 131 -21.80 19.92 12.96
CA GLN A 131 -21.24 20.14 11.62
C GLN A 131 -20.70 18.83 11.03
N ALA A 132 -20.00 18.01 11.83
CA ALA A 132 -19.48 16.71 11.42
C ALA A 132 -20.61 15.74 11.05
N LYS A 133 -21.68 15.68 11.87
CA LYS A 133 -22.87 14.86 11.57
C LYS A 133 -23.57 15.31 10.31
N SER A 134 -23.73 16.62 10.11
CA SER A 134 -24.32 17.19 8.89
C SER A 134 -23.51 16.81 7.65
N TYR A 135 -22.18 16.92 7.73
CA TYR A 135 -21.28 16.51 6.65
C TYR A 135 -21.44 15.01 6.29
N LEU A 136 -21.46 14.15 7.30
CA LEU A 136 -21.63 12.70 7.09
C LEU A 136 -23.02 12.36 6.54
N LYS A 137 -24.06 13.03 7.03
CA LYS A 137 -25.43 12.87 6.53
C LYS A 137 -25.56 13.27 5.05
N ASN A 138 -24.91 14.37 4.65
CA ASN A 138 -24.89 14.81 3.24
C ASN A 138 -24.18 13.81 2.33
N ARG A 139 -23.25 13.01 2.88
CA ARG A 139 -22.58 11.90 2.20
C ARG A 139 -23.36 10.57 2.29
N GLY A 140 -24.61 10.60 2.76
CA GLY A 140 -25.50 9.43 2.80
C GLY A 140 -25.33 8.54 4.03
N TYR A 141 -24.58 8.96 5.07
CA TYR A 141 -24.40 8.17 6.30
C TYR A 141 -25.37 8.62 7.40
N SER A 142 -26.16 7.68 7.90
CA SER A 142 -27.05 7.89 9.05
C SER A 142 -26.27 7.96 10.37
N GLU A 143 -26.90 8.48 11.43
CA GLU A 143 -26.27 8.50 12.78
C GLU A 143 -25.97 7.10 13.30
N SER A 144 -26.81 6.11 13.01
CA SER A 144 -26.58 4.71 13.39
C SER A 144 -25.34 4.12 12.70
N GLU A 145 -25.09 4.48 11.46
CA GLU A 145 -23.92 4.05 10.70
C GLU A 145 -22.63 4.74 11.19
N VAL A 146 -22.71 6.02 11.52
CA VAL A 146 -21.61 6.76 12.16
C VAL A 146 -21.18 6.07 13.44
N ILE A 147 -22.14 5.66 14.28
CA ILE A 147 -21.87 4.91 15.51
C ILE A 147 -21.31 3.51 15.18
N GLN A 148 -21.91 2.79 14.24
CA GLN A 148 -21.47 1.45 13.85
C GLN A 148 -20.03 1.42 13.34
N TYR A 149 -19.61 2.44 12.58
CA TYR A 149 -18.23 2.55 12.08
C TYR A 149 -17.27 3.15 13.11
N GLY A 150 -17.79 3.62 14.24
CA GLY A 150 -16.99 4.21 15.29
C GLY A 150 -16.32 5.53 14.87
N ILE A 151 -16.98 6.28 13.98
CA ILE A 151 -16.48 7.58 13.53
C ILE A 151 -16.58 8.58 14.67
N GLY A 152 -15.47 9.27 14.92
CA GLY A 152 -15.38 10.31 15.94
C GLY A 152 -15.26 11.71 15.34
N TYR A 153 -15.18 12.69 16.23
CA TYR A 153 -14.92 14.08 15.86
C TYR A 153 -14.03 14.73 16.88
N ILE A 154 -13.23 15.66 16.44
CA ILE A 154 -12.43 16.55 17.28
C ILE A 154 -12.69 18.00 16.89
N GLU A 155 -13.08 18.77 17.88
CA GLU A 155 -13.35 20.19 17.78
C GLU A 155 -12.10 21.03 17.46
N SER A 156 -12.30 22.27 17.01
CA SER A 156 -11.22 23.23 16.78
C SER A 156 -10.62 23.76 18.09
N ASP A 157 -11.46 23.96 19.12
CA ASP A 157 -11.01 24.32 20.47
C ASP A 157 -10.73 23.06 21.31
N LEU A 158 -9.47 22.84 21.62
CA LEU A 158 -9.01 21.66 22.38
C LEU A 158 -9.14 21.80 23.92
N ALA A 159 -9.78 22.83 24.44
CA ALA A 159 -9.88 23.04 25.89
C ALA A 159 -10.55 21.86 26.60
N SER A 160 -11.67 21.37 26.06
CA SER A 160 -12.39 20.21 26.59
C SER A 160 -11.57 18.92 26.52
N LEU A 161 -10.91 18.68 25.39
CA LEU A 161 -10.00 17.54 25.22
C LEU A 161 -8.84 17.61 26.23
N ASN A 162 -8.21 18.77 26.40
CA ASN A 162 -7.11 18.97 27.34
C ASN A 162 -7.54 18.68 28.79
N LYS A 163 -8.74 19.12 29.20
CA LYS A 163 -9.31 18.81 30.51
C LYS A 163 -9.54 17.30 30.68
N TYR A 164 -10.09 16.65 29.67
CA TYR A 164 -10.32 15.21 29.67
C TYR A 164 -9.01 14.42 29.75
N MET A 165 -8.00 14.77 28.95
CA MET A 165 -6.69 14.11 28.95
C MET A 165 -6.03 14.20 30.35
N LYS A 166 -6.07 15.38 30.98
CA LYS A 166 -5.58 15.56 32.37
C LYS A 166 -6.28 14.62 33.35
N SER A 167 -7.61 14.43 33.24
CA SER A 167 -8.37 13.53 34.11
C SER A 167 -8.04 12.05 33.90
N LYS A 168 -7.45 11.69 32.72
CA LYS A 168 -7.02 10.34 32.37
C LYS A 168 -5.50 10.15 32.46
N ASN A 169 -4.77 11.11 33.02
CA ASN A 169 -3.30 11.10 33.10
C ASN A 169 -2.61 10.88 31.73
N ILE A 170 -3.16 11.48 30.68
CA ILE A 170 -2.58 11.47 29.32
C ILE A 170 -1.75 12.74 29.16
N SER A 171 -0.44 12.59 29.04
CA SER A 171 0.51 13.70 28.88
C SER A 171 0.72 14.07 27.41
N ASP A 172 1.34 15.22 27.18
CA ASP A 172 1.81 15.66 25.86
C ASP A 172 2.81 14.70 25.23
N GLN A 173 3.66 14.05 26.04
CA GLN A 173 4.58 13.02 25.58
C GLN A 173 3.84 11.76 25.11
N ASP A 174 2.73 11.40 25.79
CA ASP A 174 1.89 10.28 25.36
C ASP A 174 1.26 10.56 24.02
N LEU A 175 0.75 11.79 23.79
CA LEU A 175 0.20 12.19 22.48
C LEU A 175 1.23 12.09 21.36
N SER A 176 2.48 12.49 21.60
CA SER A 176 3.56 12.35 20.63
C SER A 176 3.83 10.86 20.32
N LYS A 177 3.93 10.03 21.35
CA LYS A 177 4.15 8.58 21.21
C LYS A 177 2.98 7.84 20.57
N LEU A 178 1.76 8.38 20.67
CA LEU A 178 0.54 7.87 20.03
C LEU A 178 0.30 8.44 18.62
N GLY A 179 1.18 9.32 18.11
CA GLY A 179 1.10 9.87 16.76
C GLY A 179 0.07 10.98 16.58
N PHE A 180 -0.34 11.69 17.65
CA PHE A 180 -1.24 12.83 17.59
C PHE A 180 -0.55 14.17 17.35
N LYS A 181 0.77 14.19 17.38
CA LYS A 181 1.57 15.40 17.16
C LYS A 181 2.45 15.31 15.94
N SER A 182 2.61 16.46 15.27
CA SER A 182 3.56 16.62 14.17
C SER A 182 5.00 16.68 14.67
N SER A 183 5.98 16.67 13.75
CA SER A 183 7.40 16.90 14.06
C SER A 183 7.64 18.21 14.82
N ASN A 184 6.82 19.24 14.56
CA ASN A 184 6.87 20.54 15.22
C ASN A 184 6.05 20.58 16.54
N ASN A 185 5.71 19.43 17.10
CA ASN A 185 4.94 19.27 18.33
C ASN A 185 3.51 19.88 18.32
N ASN A 186 2.98 20.21 17.15
CA ASN A 186 1.62 20.68 16.99
C ASN A 186 0.64 19.50 16.95
N PHE A 187 -0.54 19.69 17.56
CA PHE A 187 -1.61 18.69 17.51
C PHE A 187 -2.14 18.57 16.07
N LEU A 188 -2.18 17.34 15.53
CA LEU A 188 -2.49 17.09 14.13
C LEU A 188 -3.96 17.29 13.79
N PHE A 189 -4.84 16.93 14.72
CA PHE A 189 -6.27 16.87 14.44
C PHE A 189 -6.96 18.05 15.13
N LYS A 190 -7.52 18.97 14.33
CA LYS A 190 -8.40 20.04 14.78
C LYS A 190 -9.52 20.18 13.76
N ASN A 191 -10.74 20.33 14.20
CA ASN A 191 -11.95 20.41 13.38
C ASN A 191 -11.99 19.29 12.31
N ARG A 192 -11.84 18.02 12.79
CA ARG A 192 -11.77 16.87 11.88
C ARG A 192 -12.71 15.74 12.30
N ILE A 193 -13.36 15.15 11.30
CA ILE A 193 -13.98 13.84 11.43
C ILE A 193 -12.86 12.80 11.51
N LEU A 194 -12.94 11.89 12.49
CA LEU A 194 -11.91 10.91 12.76
C LEU A 194 -12.39 9.49 12.43
N PHE A 195 -11.63 8.80 11.59
CA PHE A 195 -11.82 7.40 11.22
C PHE A 195 -10.84 6.55 12.03
N PRO A 196 -11.32 5.63 12.89
CA PRO A 196 -10.43 4.79 13.68
C PRO A 196 -9.70 3.78 12.79
N ILE A 197 -8.38 3.75 12.86
CA ILE A 197 -7.56 2.73 12.22
C ILE A 197 -7.36 1.61 13.24
N LEU A 198 -7.78 0.38 12.85
CA LEU A 198 -7.79 -0.78 13.71
C LEU A 198 -6.60 -1.70 13.42
N ASN A 199 -6.12 -2.39 14.44
CA ASN A 199 -5.32 -3.59 14.24
C ASN A 199 -6.22 -4.82 14.00
N PHE A 200 -5.63 -5.96 13.65
CA PHE A 200 -6.39 -7.20 13.40
C PHE A 200 -7.05 -7.82 14.66
N LYS A 201 -6.85 -7.23 15.85
CA LYS A 201 -7.59 -7.53 17.08
C LYS A 201 -8.78 -6.60 17.31
N ASN A 202 -9.08 -5.72 16.34
CA ASN A 202 -10.09 -4.64 16.43
C ASN A 202 -9.78 -3.60 17.54
N GLU A 203 -8.52 -3.43 17.92
CA GLU A 203 -8.10 -2.35 18.81
C GLU A 203 -7.75 -1.12 17.97
N VAL A 204 -8.14 0.08 18.42
CA VAL A 204 -7.80 1.33 17.76
C VAL A 204 -6.33 1.65 18.01
N ILE A 205 -5.57 1.81 16.93
CA ILE A 205 -4.12 2.08 16.96
C ILE A 205 -3.75 3.47 16.43
N ALA A 206 -4.62 4.10 15.65
CA ALA A 206 -4.42 5.41 15.03
C ALA A 206 -5.74 5.98 14.52
N PHE A 207 -5.67 7.16 13.91
CA PHE A 207 -6.81 7.79 13.23
C PHE A 207 -6.41 8.38 11.88
N GLY A 208 -7.37 8.33 10.94
CA GLY A 208 -7.42 9.22 9.80
C GLY A 208 -8.35 10.39 10.10
N GLY A 209 -7.99 11.60 9.71
CA GLY A 209 -8.78 12.80 9.99
C GLY A 209 -9.18 13.55 8.72
N ARG A 210 -10.48 13.66 8.43
CA ARG A 210 -11.04 14.49 7.36
C ARG A 210 -11.32 15.90 7.90
N SER A 211 -10.71 16.93 7.28
CA SER A 211 -10.97 18.34 7.64
C SER A 211 -12.38 18.77 7.29
N LEU A 212 -12.99 19.55 8.18
CA LEU A 212 -14.19 20.33 7.91
C LEU A 212 -13.86 21.78 7.54
N ASP A 213 -12.58 22.19 7.67
CA ASP A 213 -12.10 23.49 7.23
C ASP A 213 -11.85 23.49 5.73
N GLU A 214 -11.99 24.66 5.10
CA GLU A 214 -11.72 24.87 3.67
C GLU A 214 -10.22 24.89 3.37
N PHE A 215 -9.40 25.25 4.34
CA PHE A 215 -7.94 25.40 4.19
C PHE A 215 -7.18 24.23 4.82
N GLY A 216 -6.01 23.96 4.24
CA GLY A 216 -5.11 22.89 4.70
C GLY A 216 -5.42 21.53 4.09
N PRO A 217 -4.66 20.48 4.50
CA PRO A 217 -4.80 19.16 3.91
C PRO A 217 -6.16 18.53 4.24
N LYS A 218 -6.86 18.14 3.16
CA LYS A 218 -8.18 17.51 3.21
C LYS A 218 -8.19 16.28 4.12
N TYR A 219 -7.18 15.44 4.04
CA TYR A 219 -6.98 14.27 4.89
C TYR A 219 -5.63 14.33 5.58
N LEU A 220 -5.59 13.89 6.83
CA LEU A 220 -4.37 13.65 7.61
C LEU A 220 -4.49 12.30 8.33
N ASN A 221 -3.38 11.60 8.45
CA ASN A 221 -3.28 10.41 9.28
C ASN A 221 -2.43 10.70 10.51
N SER A 222 -2.61 9.92 11.57
CA SER A 222 -1.66 9.88 12.68
C SER A 222 -0.24 9.73 12.17
N SER A 223 0.70 10.34 12.86
CA SER A 223 2.13 10.08 12.64
C SER A 223 2.46 8.64 13.03
N ASP A 224 3.55 8.10 12.49
CA ASP A 224 4.10 6.83 12.95
C ASP A 224 4.30 6.86 14.47
N SER A 225 3.89 5.80 15.12
CA SER A 225 3.81 5.72 16.57
C SER A 225 4.26 4.37 17.12
N ILE A 226 4.17 4.21 18.43
CA ILE A 226 4.38 2.91 19.11
C ILE A 226 3.37 1.86 18.63
N LEU A 227 2.11 2.28 18.36
CA LEU A 227 1.01 1.39 18.00
C LEU A 227 0.79 1.30 16.48
N TYR A 228 1.22 2.30 15.71
CA TYR A 228 0.87 2.48 14.31
C TYR A 228 2.09 2.70 13.43
N LYS A 229 2.16 1.97 12.33
CA LYS A 229 3.13 2.16 11.26
C LYS A 229 2.38 2.29 9.94
N LYS A 230 2.47 3.44 9.32
CA LYS A 230 1.71 3.79 8.11
C LYS A 230 1.95 2.80 6.97
N ASN A 231 3.19 2.35 6.80
CA ASN A 231 3.58 1.40 5.75
C ASN A 231 3.19 -0.07 6.03
N LYS A 232 2.63 -0.38 7.21
CA LYS A 232 2.19 -1.73 7.59
C LYS A 232 0.69 -1.82 7.88
N SER A 233 0.08 -0.69 8.24
CA SER A 233 -1.31 -0.62 8.68
C SER A 233 -2.25 -0.38 7.50
N LEU A 234 -3.47 -0.87 7.63
CA LEU A 234 -4.55 -0.72 6.66
C LEU A 234 -5.78 -0.16 7.37
N PHE A 235 -6.60 0.59 6.65
CA PHE A 235 -7.92 0.96 7.14
C PHE A 235 -8.95 -0.06 6.69
N PHE A 236 -9.74 -0.55 7.64
CA PHE A 236 -10.85 -1.48 7.44
C PHE A 236 -11.86 -1.38 8.60
N THR A 237 -13.05 -1.94 8.43
CA THR A 237 -14.06 -1.99 9.49
C THR A 237 -13.94 -3.27 10.33
N GLN A 238 -14.55 -3.29 11.52
CA GLN A 238 -14.52 -4.45 12.42
C GLN A 238 -15.02 -5.76 11.77
N LYS A 239 -15.83 -5.66 10.70
CA LYS A 239 -16.39 -6.83 9.98
C LYS A 239 -15.38 -7.47 9.01
N PHE A 240 -14.24 -6.82 8.74
CA PHE A 240 -13.29 -7.23 7.70
C PHE A 240 -12.84 -8.68 7.82
N LEU A 241 -12.26 -9.07 8.97
CA LEU A 241 -11.69 -10.41 9.15
C LEU A 241 -12.71 -11.53 8.94
N LYS A 242 -13.93 -11.36 9.43
CA LYS A 242 -15.00 -12.32 9.19
C LYS A 242 -15.33 -12.37 7.71
N SER A 243 -15.53 -11.22 7.09
CA SER A 243 -15.93 -11.12 5.69
C SER A 243 -14.89 -11.71 4.74
N VAL A 244 -13.58 -11.48 4.97
CA VAL A 244 -12.53 -12.04 4.12
C VAL A 244 -12.41 -13.57 4.27
N LYS A 245 -12.61 -14.09 5.47
CA LYS A 245 -12.66 -15.55 5.71
C LYS A 245 -13.80 -16.23 4.95
N ASP A 246 -14.96 -15.58 4.89
CA ASP A 246 -16.14 -16.10 4.21
C ASP A 246 -16.05 -15.98 2.69
N LYS A 247 -15.60 -14.80 2.20
CA LYS A 247 -15.58 -14.46 0.77
C LYS A 247 -14.34 -14.94 0.03
N LYS A 248 -13.19 -15.09 0.71
CA LYS A 248 -11.90 -15.54 0.17
C LYS A 248 -11.26 -14.58 -0.85
N TYR A 249 -11.64 -13.31 -0.87
CA TYR A 249 -11.01 -12.23 -1.64
C TYR A 249 -11.15 -10.90 -0.91
N VAL A 250 -10.35 -9.91 -1.31
CA VAL A 250 -10.31 -8.57 -0.71
C VAL A 250 -10.44 -7.51 -1.78
N TYR A 251 -11.32 -6.53 -1.53
CA TYR A 251 -11.33 -5.27 -2.27
C TYR A 251 -10.25 -4.34 -1.74
N ILE A 252 -9.53 -3.68 -2.64
CA ILE A 252 -8.55 -2.65 -2.30
C ILE A 252 -9.00 -1.34 -2.94
N VAL A 253 -9.20 -0.32 -2.10
CA VAL A 253 -9.65 1.02 -2.48
C VAL A 253 -8.69 2.09 -1.94
N GLU A 254 -8.84 3.35 -2.37
CA GLU A 254 -7.89 4.41 -1.99
C GLU A 254 -8.24 5.07 -0.65
N GLY A 255 -9.51 5.37 -0.40
CA GLY A 255 -9.94 6.25 0.67
C GLY A 255 -10.77 5.61 1.78
N TYR A 256 -10.99 6.37 2.85
CA TYR A 256 -11.83 5.99 3.98
C TYR A 256 -13.29 5.82 3.57
N PHE A 257 -13.80 6.77 2.79
CA PHE A 257 -15.21 6.75 2.36
C PHE A 257 -15.48 5.62 1.37
N ASP A 258 -14.51 5.21 0.55
CA ASP A 258 -14.69 4.06 -0.34
C ASP A 258 -14.84 2.76 0.44
N VAL A 259 -14.06 2.60 1.53
CA VAL A 259 -14.23 1.47 2.46
C VAL A 259 -15.62 1.49 3.08
N LEU A 260 -16.09 2.65 3.54
CA LEU A 260 -17.43 2.76 4.14
C LEU A 260 -18.53 2.51 3.10
N ALA A 261 -18.40 3.06 1.89
CA ALA A 261 -19.34 2.87 0.80
C ALA A 261 -19.49 1.39 0.42
N LEU A 262 -18.37 0.65 0.26
CA LEU A 262 -18.42 -0.79 0.02
C LEU A 262 -19.07 -1.56 1.18
N ASN A 263 -18.80 -1.17 2.42
CA ASN A 263 -19.48 -1.77 3.57
C ASN A 263 -20.99 -1.56 3.52
N GLN A 264 -21.48 -0.38 3.10
CA GLN A 264 -22.90 -0.09 2.93
C GLN A 264 -23.53 -0.91 1.80
N LEU A 265 -22.77 -1.14 0.73
CA LEU A 265 -23.19 -2.02 -0.37
C LEU A 265 -23.12 -3.52 0.00
N GLY A 266 -22.72 -3.87 1.24
CA GLY A 266 -22.67 -5.26 1.73
C GLY A 266 -21.31 -5.97 1.54
N TYR A 267 -20.27 -5.24 1.14
CA TYR A 267 -18.93 -5.77 0.88
C TYR A 267 -17.93 -5.33 1.96
N SER A 268 -17.93 -6.05 3.10
CA SER A 268 -17.07 -5.70 4.24
C SER A 268 -15.64 -6.27 4.14
N ASN A 269 -15.33 -7.08 3.12
CA ASN A 269 -13.98 -7.58 2.80
C ASN A 269 -13.18 -6.54 2.02
N VAL A 270 -13.09 -5.33 2.53
CA VAL A 270 -12.47 -4.16 1.89
C VAL A 270 -11.45 -3.49 2.80
N VAL A 271 -10.35 -3.03 2.19
CA VAL A 271 -9.29 -2.29 2.87
C VAL A 271 -8.82 -1.10 2.04
N SER A 272 -8.23 -0.11 2.71
CA SER A 272 -7.55 1.03 2.08
C SER A 272 -6.19 1.27 2.72
N ALA A 273 -5.23 1.76 1.92
CA ALA A 273 -3.95 2.30 2.40
C ALA A 273 -4.09 3.73 2.96
N SER A 274 -5.32 4.29 2.95
CA SER A 274 -5.65 5.58 3.58
C SER A 274 -4.93 6.79 3.01
N GLY A 275 -4.93 6.93 1.68
CA GLY A 275 -4.35 8.09 0.99
C GLY A 275 -2.83 8.06 0.88
N THR A 276 -2.25 6.86 0.87
CA THR A 276 -0.85 6.61 0.53
C THR A 276 -0.74 5.49 -0.49
N ALA A 277 0.38 5.42 -1.22
CA ALA A 277 0.64 4.28 -2.07
C ALA A 277 0.59 2.98 -1.26
N PHE A 278 0.00 1.94 -1.84
CA PHE A 278 -0.05 0.61 -1.24
C PHE A 278 1.36 0.02 -1.16
N THR A 279 1.71 -0.62 -0.05
CA THR A 279 3.06 -1.10 0.20
C THR A 279 3.16 -2.62 0.17
N ILE A 280 4.39 -3.12 -0.04
CA ILE A 280 4.69 -4.55 0.03
C ILE A 280 4.33 -5.16 1.40
N ASN A 281 4.55 -4.43 2.50
CA ASN A 281 4.21 -4.90 3.84
C ASN A 281 2.69 -5.07 4.02
N GLN A 282 1.89 -4.15 3.47
CA GLN A 282 0.43 -4.21 3.50
C GLN A 282 -0.07 -5.39 2.65
N LEU A 283 0.47 -5.56 1.44
CA LEU A 283 0.12 -6.68 0.56
C LEU A 283 0.50 -8.03 1.21
N SER A 284 1.71 -8.14 1.71
CA SER A 284 2.18 -9.34 2.43
C SER A 284 1.27 -9.70 3.62
N THR A 285 0.82 -8.70 4.36
CA THR A 285 -0.13 -8.91 5.46
C THR A 285 -1.46 -9.49 4.95
N LEU A 286 -1.99 -8.98 3.84
CA LEU A 286 -3.26 -9.47 3.27
C LEU A 286 -3.14 -10.86 2.67
N THR A 287 -1.96 -11.25 2.14
CA THR A 287 -1.75 -12.58 1.57
C THR A 287 -1.91 -13.73 2.58
N ARG A 288 -1.89 -13.43 3.89
CA ARG A 288 -2.22 -14.38 4.97
C ARG A 288 -3.70 -14.78 4.99
N TYR A 289 -4.58 -13.89 4.52
CA TYR A 289 -6.02 -14.06 4.56
C TYR A 289 -6.61 -14.50 3.23
N THR A 290 -6.02 -14.05 2.11
CA THR A 290 -6.46 -14.39 0.76
C THR A 290 -5.34 -14.26 -0.26
N LYS A 291 -5.51 -14.93 -1.42
CA LYS A 291 -4.65 -14.78 -2.61
C LYS A 291 -5.37 -14.03 -3.74
N LYS A 292 -6.61 -13.59 -3.54
CA LYS A 292 -7.43 -12.92 -4.54
C LYS A 292 -7.72 -11.49 -4.15
N PHE A 293 -7.37 -10.56 -5.03
CA PHE A 293 -7.50 -9.12 -4.82
C PHE A 293 -8.32 -8.50 -5.95
N LEU A 294 -9.22 -7.60 -5.58
CA LEU A 294 -10.03 -6.84 -6.51
C LEU A 294 -9.77 -5.35 -6.28
N LEU A 295 -9.05 -4.72 -7.19
CA LEU A 295 -8.69 -3.32 -7.12
C LEU A 295 -9.86 -2.45 -7.59
N CYS A 296 -10.19 -1.44 -6.83
CA CYS A 296 -11.23 -0.45 -7.13
C CYS A 296 -10.66 0.94 -6.83
N PHE A 297 -9.62 1.34 -7.57
CA PHE A 297 -9.00 2.65 -7.44
C PHE A 297 -9.81 3.73 -8.17
N ASP A 298 -9.49 4.98 -7.91
CA ASP A 298 -10.14 6.14 -8.51
C ASP A 298 -10.09 6.05 -10.05
N ASN A 299 -11.13 6.55 -10.70
CA ASN A 299 -11.28 6.50 -12.16
C ASN A 299 -10.56 7.68 -12.83
N ASP A 300 -9.31 7.91 -12.43
CA ASP A 300 -8.42 8.96 -12.94
C ASP A 300 -7.00 8.42 -13.19
N ASP A 301 -6.10 9.27 -13.69
CA ASP A 301 -4.73 8.89 -14.01
C ASP A 301 -3.94 8.42 -12.78
N ALA A 302 -4.23 8.98 -11.60
CA ALA A 302 -3.58 8.57 -10.35
C ALA A 302 -3.96 7.14 -9.95
N GLY A 303 -5.25 6.77 -10.12
CA GLY A 303 -5.73 5.41 -9.89
C GLY A 303 -5.14 4.40 -10.89
N LEU A 304 -4.91 4.82 -12.15
CA LEU A 304 -4.23 3.99 -13.13
C LEU A 304 -2.76 3.72 -12.72
N ILE A 305 -2.03 4.76 -12.33
CA ILE A 305 -0.65 4.65 -11.83
C ILE A 305 -0.60 3.78 -10.57
N ALA A 306 -1.57 3.93 -9.67
CA ALA A 306 -1.66 3.08 -8.47
C ALA A 306 -1.88 1.60 -8.83
N THR A 307 -2.65 1.32 -9.89
CA THR A 307 -2.87 -0.02 -10.42
C THR A 307 -1.58 -0.63 -10.98
N GLU A 308 -0.80 0.12 -11.77
CA GLU A 308 0.50 -0.31 -12.28
C GLU A 308 1.48 -0.64 -11.14
N LYS A 309 1.61 0.27 -10.18
CA LYS A 309 2.45 0.05 -8.99
C LYS A 309 2.01 -1.17 -8.18
N PHE A 310 0.70 -1.43 -8.09
CA PHE A 310 0.22 -2.63 -7.41
C PHE A 310 0.62 -3.91 -8.14
N LEU A 311 0.64 -3.91 -9.48
CA LEU A 311 1.14 -5.03 -10.27
C LEU A 311 2.65 -5.27 -10.01
N GLU A 312 3.45 -4.21 -9.90
CA GLU A 312 4.87 -4.30 -9.55
C GLU A 312 5.08 -4.95 -8.17
N LEU A 313 4.29 -4.58 -7.16
CA LEU A 313 4.38 -5.18 -5.82
C LEU A 313 4.23 -6.70 -5.83
N LYS A 314 3.50 -7.27 -6.80
CA LYS A 314 3.33 -8.72 -6.96
C LYS A 314 4.67 -9.44 -7.12
N THR A 315 5.66 -8.84 -7.79
CA THR A 315 6.98 -9.44 -8.03
C THR A 315 7.75 -9.70 -6.73
N HIS A 316 7.45 -8.95 -5.69
CA HIS A 316 8.08 -9.05 -4.37
C HIS A 316 7.35 -10.00 -3.41
N ILE A 317 6.27 -10.64 -3.87
CA ILE A 317 5.51 -11.62 -3.08
C ILE A 317 5.87 -13.02 -3.56
N SER A 318 6.38 -13.86 -2.65
CA SER A 318 6.74 -15.26 -2.95
C SER A 318 5.53 -16.16 -3.26
N THR A 319 4.34 -15.74 -2.87
CA THR A 319 3.09 -16.48 -3.09
C THR A 319 2.39 -15.99 -4.35
N GLN A 320 1.94 -16.92 -5.20
CA GLN A 320 1.10 -16.57 -6.34
C GLN A 320 -0.20 -15.92 -5.88
N ILE A 321 -0.51 -14.74 -6.41
CA ILE A 321 -1.73 -13.97 -6.13
C ILE A 321 -2.47 -13.68 -7.43
N GLU A 322 -3.78 -13.60 -7.34
CA GLU A 322 -4.71 -13.27 -8.43
C GLU A 322 -5.20 -11.84 -8.22
N ILE A 323 -5.03 -10.98 -9.23
CA ILE A 323 -5.38 -9.57 -9.15
C ILE A 323 -6.35 -9.23 -10.28
N HIS A 324 -7.51 -8.72 -9.92
CA HIS A 324 -8.51 -8.19 -10.84
C HIS A 324 -8.75 -6.72 -10.55
N CYS A 325 -9.25 -6.00 -11.55
CA CYS A 325 -9.63 -4.60 -11.45
C CYS A 325 -11.11 -4.44 -11.78
N LEU A 326 -11.78 -3.58 -11.02
CA LEU A 326 -13.14 -3.18 -11.25
C LEU A 326 -13.11 -1.81 -11.93
N LYS A 327 -13.82 -1.68 -13.05
CA LYS A 327 -13.96 -0.42 -13.76
C LYS A 327 -15.27 0.25 -13.39
N LEU A 328 -15.19 1.43 -12.77
CA LEU A 328 -16.36 2.26 -12.54
C LEU A 328 -16.86 2.88 -13.84
N PRO A 329 -18.17 3.16 -13.98
CA PRO A 329 -18.68 4.01 -15.06
C PRO A 329 -18.00 5.38 -15.04
N LYS A 330 -17.74 5.95 -16.20
CA LYS A 330 -17.02 7.26 -16.35
C LYS A 330 -17.69 8.42 -15.61
N SER A 331 -18.96 8.28 -15.25
CA SER A 331 -19.73 9.29 -14.50
C SER A 331 -19.36 9.37 -13.02
N TYR A 332 -18.58 8.42 -12.49
CA TYR A 332 -18.18 8.36 -11.09
C TYR A 332 -16.67 8.32 -10.99
N LYS A 333 -16.12 9.16 -10.12
CA LYS A 333 -14.70 9.21 -9.86
C LYS A 333 -14.26 7.99 -9.01
N ASP A 334 -14.98 7.72 -7.93
CA ASP A 334 -14.66 6.73 -6.91
C ASP A 334 -15.90 5.95 -6.44
N ILE A 335 -15.70 4.95 -5.61
CA ILE A 335 -16.77 4.12 -5.04
C ILE A 335 -17.70 4.95 -4.14
N SER A 336 -17.17 5.97 -3.47
CA SER A 336 -17.97 6.84 -2.60
C SER A 336 -19.00 7.64 -3.41
N GLU A 337 -18.60 8.23 -4.54
CA GLU A 337 -19.53 8.92 -5.46
C GLU A 337 -20.57 7.97 -6.05
N PHE A 338 -20.16 6.75 -6.41
CA PHE A 338 -21.07 5.72 -6.89
C PHE A 338 -22.14 5.37 -5.86
N TYR A 339 -21.76 5.23 -4.59
CA TYR A 339 -22.67 4.98 -3.48
C TYR A 339 -23.59 6.18 -3.20
N GLU A 340 -23.02 7.40 -3.15
CA GLU A 340 -23.79 8.64 -2.90
C GLU A 340 -24.86 8.86 -3.94
N ALA A 341 -24.65 8.42 -5.18
CA ALA A 341 -25.65 8.46 -6.27
C ALA A 341 -26.77 7.40 -6.11
N LYS A 342 -26.77 6.62 -5.01
CA LYS A 342 -27.76 5.55 -4.72
C LYS A 342 -27.86 4.52 -5.86
N ASN A 343 -26.72 4.15 -6.43
CA ASN A 343 -26.68 3.20 -7.52
C ASN A 343 -26.56 1.77 -6.98
N ASP A 344 -27.50 0.90 -7.34
CA ASP A 344 -27.62 -0.50 -6.86
C ASP A 344 -26.96 -1.52 -7.79
N HIS A 345 -26.38 -1.06 -8.90
CA HIS A 345 -25.80 -1.98 -9.90
C HIS A 345 -24.36 -2.41 -9.60
N PHE A 346 -23.84 -2.21 -8.37
CA PHE A 346 -22.48 -2.60 -8.02
C PHE A 346 -22.21 -4.10 -8.22
N SER A 347 -23.19 -4.95 -7.96
CA SER A 347 -23.08 -6.39 -8.22
C SER A 347 -22.86 -6.74 -9.70
N THR A 348 -23.33 -5.91 -10.62
CA THR A 348 -23.11 -6.07 -12.06
C THR A 348 -21.65 -5.69 -12.40
N LEU A 349 -21.16 -4.58 -11.85
CA LEU A 349 -19.76 -4.17 -12.05
C LEU A 349 -18.77 -5.24 -11.57
N ILE A 350 -19.08 -5.91 -10.45
CA ILE A 350 -18.23 -7.01 -9.96
C ILE A 350 -18.14 -8.15 -10.98
N LYS A 351 -19.21 -8.47 -11.69
CA LYS A 351 -19.20 -9.55 -12.71
C LYS A 351 -18.38 -9.18 -13.96
N GLU A 352 -18.23 -7.88 -14.20
CA GLU A 352 -17.50 -7.33 -15.34
C GLU A 352 -16.02 -7.01 -15.01
N ASN A 353 -15.53 -7.45 -13.83
CA ASN A 353 -14.11 -7.26 -13.47
C ASN A 353 -13.18 -7.92 -14.49
N LYS A 354 -12.00 -7.36 -14.66
CA LYS A 354 -10.98 -7.83 -15.58
C LYS A 354 -9.71 -8.19 -14.83
N ASN A 355 -8.95 -9.14 -15.37
CA ASN A 355 -7.57 -9.32 -14.94
C ASN A 355 -6.82 -7.99 -15.04
N ILE A 356 -5.88 -7.75 -14.11
CA ILE A 356 -5.17 -6.47 -14.02
C ILE A 356 -4.46 -6.09 -15.33
N VAL A 357 -3.89 -7.05 -16.04
CA VAL A 357 -3.19 -6.79 -17.32
C VAL A 357 -4.18 -6.40 -18.41
N GLU A 358 -5.29 -7.11 -18.53
CA GLU A 358 -6.37 -6.77 -19.47
C GLU A 358 -6.94 -5.38 -19.19
N TYR A 359 -7.13 -5.06 -17.91
CA TYR A 359 -7.60 -3.73 -17.47
C TYR A 359 -6.63 -2.63 -17.89
N LEU A 360 -5.33 -2.81 -17.65
CA LEU A 360 -4.29 -1.85 -18.02
C LEU A 360 -4.17 -1.66 -19.52
N ILE A 361 -4.20 -2.76 -20.31
CA ILE A 361 -4.20 -2.71 -21.77
C ILE A 361 -5.42 -1.95 -22.29
N ASP A 362 -6.63 -2.24 -21.80
CA ASP A 362 -7.85 -1.57 -22.25
C ASP A 362 -7.85 -0.06 -21.94
N ASN A 363 -7.29 0.35 -20.81
CA ASN A 363 -7.15 1.78 -20.49
C ASN A 363 -6.12 2.45 -21.40
N LYS A 364 -4.98 1.79 -21.67
CA LYS A 364 -3.97 2.30 -22.61
C LYS A 364 -4.57 2.50 -24.02
N MET A 365 -5.36 1.55 -24.49
CA MET A 365 -6.03 1.62 -25.79
C MET A 365 -7.10 2.72 -25.89
N GLN A 366 -7.64 3.21 -24.77
CA GLN A 366 -8.54 4.39 -24.79
C GLN A 366 -7.79 5.69 -25.01
N ILE A 367 -6.51 5.75 -24.68
CA ILE A 367 -5.65 6.93 -24.80
C ILE A 367 -4.86 6.91 -26.10
N GLU A 368 -4.43 5.74 -26.51
CA GLU A 368 -3.59 5.52 -27.69
C GLU A 368 -4.21 4.53 -28.68
N SER A 369 -4.07 4.82 -29.97
CA SER A 369 -4.50 3.94 -31.08
C SER A 369 -3.33 3.23 -31.75
N ASP A 370 -2.08 3.65 -31.50
CA ASP A 370 -0.90 3.04 -32.10
C ASP A 370 -0.57 1.69 -31.48
N LYS A 371 -0.57 0.65 -32.33
CA LYS A 371 -0.32 -0.74 -31.91
C LYS A 371 1.07 -0.94 -31.30
N VAL A 372 2.08 -0.23 -31.80
CA VAL A 372 3.46 -0.35 -31.32
C VAL A 372 3.59 0.23 -29.92
N SER A 373 2.99 1.39 -29.67
CA SER A 373 2.94 2.00 -28.33
C SER A 373 2.21 1.12 -27.32
N ILE A 374 1.07 0.54 -27.70
CA ILE A 374 0.31 -0.38 -26.83
C ILE A 374 1.13 -1.64 -26.53
N PHE A 375 1.81 -2.19 -27.54
CA PHE A 375 2.65 -3.35 -27.33
C PHE A 375 3.88 -3.05 -26.45
N ASN A 376 4.52 -1.90 -26.65
CA ASN A 376 5.63 -1.46 -25.80
C ASN A 376 5.19 -1.29 -24.34
N TYR A 377 4.01 -0.73 -24.10
CA TYR A 377 3.42 -0.68 -22.77
C TYR A 377 3.21 -2.07 -22.17
N PHE A 378 2.61 -3.00 -22.92
CA PHE A 378 2.48 -4.39 -22.47
C PHE A 378 3.83 -5.04 -22.16
N ARG A 379 4.87 -4.77 -22.96
CA ARG A 379 6.23 -5.28 -22.71
C ARG A 379 6.76 -4.82 -21.36
N LEU A 380 6.50 -3.58 -20.94
CA LEU A 380 6.85 -3.11 -19.59
C LEU A 380 6.10 -3.89 -18.51
N LEU A 381 4.79 -4.05 -18.65
CA LEU A 381 3.99 -4.81 -17.70
C LEU A 381 4.44 -6.28 -17.59
N SER A 382 4.95 -6.87 -18.69
CA SER A 382 5.36 -8.26 -18.75
C SER A 382 6.49 -8.62 -17.78
N HIS A 383 7.32 -7.65 -17.37
CA HIS A 383 8.36 -7.86 -16.34
C HIS A 383 7.79 -8.23 -14.98
N SER A 384 6.55 -7.86 -14.71
CA SER A 384 5.84 -8.18 -13.45
C SER A 384 4.99 -9.45 -13.54
N LEU A 385 5.09 -10.20 -14.64
CA LEU A 385 4.27 -11.38 -14.94
C LEU A 385 5.10 -12.65 -14.98
N SER A 386 4.51 -13.76 -14.57
CA SER A 386 5.07 -15.09 -14.83
C SER A 386 4.97 -15.45 -16.33
N PRO A 387 5.80 -16.39 -16.85
CA PRO A 387 5.72 -16.80 -18.25
C PRO A 387 4.32 -17.24 -18.70
N LEU A 388 3.55 -17.90 -17.82
CA LEU A 388 2.18 -18.31 -18.11
C LEU A 388 1.24 -17.11 -18.21
N GLU A 389 1.38 -16.14 -17.31
CA GLU A 389 0.57 -14.90 -17.35
C GLU A 389 0.89 -14.06 -18.58
N VAL A 390 2.15 -14.02 -18.99
CA VAL A 390 2.55 -13.39 -20.28
C VAL A 390 1.87 -14.08 -21.45
N ASP A 391 1.87 -15.41 -21.48
CA ASP A 391 1.26 -16.17 -22.59
C ASP A 391 -0.26 -15.92 -22.67
N VAL A 392 -0.96 -15.91 -21.55
CA VAL A 392 -2.40 -15.59 -21.46
C VAL A 392 -2.68 -14.13 -21.90
N ALA A 393 -1.85 -13.19 -21.43
CA ALA A 393 -2.00 -11.77 -21.78
C ALA A 393 -1.72 -11.52 -23.27
N LEU A 394 -0.81 -12.29 -23.89
CA LEU A 394 -0.57 -12.25 -25.35
C LEU A 394 -1.78 -12.71 -26.15
N ASP A 395 -2.55 -13.69 -25.68
CA ASP A 395 -3.81 -14.09 -26.34
C ASP A 395 -4.78 -12.91 -26.35
N TYR A 396 -4.94 -12.24 -25.21
CA TYR A 396 -5.79 -11.07 -25.12
C TYR A 396 -5.32 -9.92 -26.04
N LEU A 397 -4.03 -9.60 -26.00
CA LEU A 397 -3.43 -8.53 -26.80
C LEU A 397 -3.52 -8.83 -28.30
N SER A 398 -3.31 -10.09 -28.71
CA SER A 398 -3.47 -10.57 -30.08
C SER A 398 -4.86 -10.26 -30.64
N LEU A 399 -5.90 -10.57 -29.88
CA LEU A 399 -7.29 -10.25 -30.24
C LEU A 399 -7.52 -8.74 -30.33
N LYS A 400 -7.03 -7.97 -29.38
CA LYS A 400 -7.22 -6.51 -29.32
C LYS A 400 -6.50 -5.76 -30.45
N LEU A 401 -5.27 -6.15 -30.74
CA LEU A 401 -4.47 -5.51 -31.78
C LEU A 401 -4.73 -6.09 -33.19
N ASN A 402 -5.54 -7.15 -33.31
CA ASN A 402 -5.71 -7.92 -34.53
C ASN A 402 -4.35 -8.25 -35.15
N THR A 403 -3.49 -8.94 -34.40
CA THR A 403 -2.11 -9.30 -34.73
C THR A 403 -1.86 -10.73 -34.24
N GLN A 404 -1.15 -11.53 -35.01
CA GLN A 404 -0.87 -12.93 -34.65
C GLN A 404 -0.03 -13.00 -33.35
N LYS A 405 -0.39 -13.92 -32.44
CA LYS A 405 0.28 -14.09 -31.13
C LYS A 405 1.78 -14.38 -31.29
N GLU A 406 2.14 -15.18 -32.32
CA GLU A 406 3.52 -15.55 -32.61
C GLU A 406 4.39 -14.33 -32.95
N ILE A 407 3.83 -13.33 -33.64
CA ILE A 407 4.53 -12.08 -33.95
C ILE A 407 4.81 -11.34 -32.65
N LEU A 408 3.80 -11.17 -31.77
CA LEU A 408 3.94 -10.48 -30.48
C LEU A 408 4.93 -11.22 -29.56
N LYS A 409 4.92 -12.56 -29.59
CA LYS A 409 5.83 -13.40 -28.80
C LYS A 409 7.28 -13.27 -29.26
N ASN A 410 7.51 -13.21 -30.56
CA ASN A 410 8.84 -13.00 -31.13
C ASN A 410 9.39 -11.60 -30.80
N GLU A 411 8.54 -10.57 -30.84
CA GLU A 411 8.91 -9.21 -30.47
C GLU A 411 9.32 -9.06 -28.97
N ILE A 412 8.68 -9.79 -28.05
CA ILE A 412 9.11 -9.84 -26.64
C ILE A 412 10.50 -10.49 -26.51
N SER A 413 10.77 -11.53 -27.30
CA SER A 413 12.02 -12.31 -27.22
C SER A 413 13.19 -11.62 -27.91
N PHE A 414 12.93 -10.73 -28.88
CA PHE A 414 13.93 -10.20 -29.81
C PHE A 414 14.75 -9.01 -29.30
N ASN A 415 14.49 -8.44 -28.08
CA ASN A 415 15.13 -7.19 -27.67
C ASN A 415 15.77 -7.21 -26.28
N PRO A 416 16.82 -8.02 -26.03
CA PRO A 416 17.56 -7.99 -24.75
C PRO A 416 18.47 -6.76 -24.60
N SER A 417 18.80 -6.02 -25.70
CA SER A 417 19.69 -4.85 -25.64
C SER A 417 18.96 -3.51 -25.50
N SER A 418 17.63 -3.47 -25.66
CA SER A 418 16.85 -2.23 -25.55
C SER A 418 16.38 -1.93 -24.11
N GLU A 419 16.42 -2.91 -23.20
CA GLU A 419 15.97 -2.71 -21.81
C GLU A 419 16.78 -1.65 -21.08
N ALA A 420 18.11 -1.73 -21.13
CA ALA A 420 19.00 -0.71 -20.56
C ALA A 420 18.83 0.66 -21.24
N ASN A 421 18.58 0.66 -22.56
CA ASN A 421 18.37 1.89 -23.32
C ASN A 421 16.97 2.48 -23.11
N PHE A 422 15.94 1.67 -22.86
CA PHE A 422 14.57 2.17 -22.62
C PHE A 422 14.41 2.70 -21.19
N ILE A 423 14.93 2.00 -20.19
CA ILE A 423 14.98 2.51 -18.81
C ILE A 423 15.80 3.81 -18.78
N ASN A 424 16.94 3.86 -19.50
CA ASN A 424 17.72 5.08 -19.65
C ASN A 424 17.00 6.15 -20.50
N SER A 425 16.23 5.80 -21.52
CA SER A 425 15.46 6.75 -22.32
C SER A 425 14.27 7.33 -21.56
N THR A 426 13.58 6.53 -20.76
CA THR A 426 12.46 7.01 -19.90
C THR A 426 13.01 7.86 -18.74
N LYS A 427 14.12 7.46 -18.13
CA LYS A 427 14.87 8.30 -17.17
C LYS A 427 15.36 9.59 -17.84
N THR A 428 15.93 9.51 -19.03
CA THR A 428 16.41 10.67 -19.80
C THR A 428 15.26 11.57 -20.22
N GLN A 429 14.13 11.02 -20.64
CA GLN A 429 12.95 11.79 -21.03
C GLN A 429 12.28 12.47 -19.82
N ALA A 430 12.22 11.81 -18.66
CA ALA A 430 11.74 12.42 -17.42
C ALA A 430 12.70 13.55 -16.95
N ILE A 431 14.02 13.33 -17.06
CA ILE A 431 15.03 14.34 -16.78
C ILE A 431 14.97 15.49 -17.79
N GLU A 432 14.74 15.23 -19.07
CA GLU A 432 14.59 16.26 -20.10
C GLU A 432 13.31 17.10 -19.88
N THR A 433 12.17 16.43 -19.58
CA THR A 433 10.92 17.15 -19.25
C THR A 433 11.09 17.98 -17.97
N PHE A 434 11.81 17.48 -16.97
CA PHE A 434 12.15 18.21 -15.74
C PHE A 434 13.03 19.43 -16.03
N LYS A 435 14.05 19.25 -16.85
CA LYS A 435 14.89 20.33 -17.33
C LYS A 435 14.07 21.40 -18.04
N GLU A 436 13.16 20.99 -18.93
CA GLU A 436 12.26 21.89 -19.66
C GLU A 436 11.36 22.71 -18.73
N ILE A 437 10.77 22.10 -17.71
CA ILE A 437 9.93 22.76 -16.71
C ILE A 437 10.73 23.79 -15.91
N ILE A 438 11.90 23.41 -15.37
CA ILE A 438 12.75 24.31 -14.59
C ILE A 438 13.23 25.50 -15.43
N PHE A 439 13.63 25.27 -16.68
CA PHE A 439 14.07 26.36 -17.56
C PHE A 439 12.95 27.31 -17.95
N SER A 440 11.74 26.78 -18.16
CA SER A 440 10.55 27.62 -18.41
C SER A 440 10.32 28.61 -17.25
N GLU A 441 10.48 28.15 -16.01
CA GLU A 441 10.28 29.00 -14.83
C GLU A 441 11.42 29.98 -14.62
N ILE A 442 12.68 29.54 -14.79
CA ILE A 442 13.86 30.43 -14.71
C ILE A 442 13.78 31.57 -15.73
N SER A 443 13.20 31.33 -16.93
CA SER A 443 13.04 32.36 -17.94
C SER A 443 11.95 33.37 -17.63
N LYS A 444 10.93 32.99 -16.84
CA LYS A 444 9.80 33.87 -16.48
C LYS A 444 10.06 34.78 -15.26
N GLN A 445 10.88 34.36 -14.31
CA GLN A 445 11.11 35.08 -13.04
C GLN A 445 12.59 35.19 -12.68
N LYS A 446 13.25 36.24 -13.11
CA LYS A 446 14.71 36.45 -12.94
C LYS A 446 15.24 36.55 -11.51
N ASN A 447 14.42 36.80 -10.46
CA ASN A 447 14.92 37.14 -9.12
C ASN A 447 14.34 36.37 -7.92
N ASN A 448 13.25 35.59 -8.02
CA ASN A 448 12.61 34.97 -6.86
C ASN A 448 12.80 33.44 -6.71
N ILE A 449 13.17 32.75 -7.78
CA ILE A 449 13.31 31.28 -7.78
C ILE A 449 14.40 30.78 -6.83
N SER A 450 15.45 31.56 -6.62
CA SER A 450 16.56 31.13 -5.75
C SER A 450 16.18 31.01 -4.27
N ALA A 451 15.14 31.72 -3.82
CA ALA A 451 14.67 31.67 -2.43
C ALA A 451 13.70 30.47 -2.20
N GLU A 452 12.74 30.29 -3.10
CA GLU A 452 11.78 29.17 -3.00
C GLU A 452 12.43 27.79 -3.29
N LEU A 453 13.35 27.73 -4.27
CA LEU A 453 14.18 26.54 -4.47
C LEU A 453 15.12 26.29 -3.31
N LYS A 454 15.64 27.30 -2.62
CA LYS A 454 16.45 27.13 -1.41
C LYS A 454 15.65 26.59 -0.22
N GLU A 455 14.38 26.96 -0.08
CA GLU A 455 13.50 26.38 0.93
C GLU A 455 13.16 24.91 0.64
N LEU A 456 12.98 24.56 -0.65
CA LEU A 456 12.79 23.17 -1.10
C LEU A 456 14.09 22.35 -1.10
N THR A 457 15.26 23.00 -1.19
CA THR A 457 16.58 22.36 -1.38
C THR A 457 17.44 22.28 -0.13
N LEU A 458 16.96 22.71 1.02
CA LEU A 458 17.61 22.45 2.32
C LEU A 458 17.88 20.95 2.59
N ILE A 459 17.51 20.07 1.65
CA ILE A 459 17.59 18.62 1.79
C ILE A 459 18.65 17.96 0.88
N HIS A 460 19.17 18.60 -0.23
CA HIS A 460 20.21 17.96 -1.08
C HIS A 460 21.09 18.94 -1.88
N GLU A 461 22.33 19.14 -1.46
CA GLU A 461 23.37 19.92 -2.20
C GLU A 461 23.64 19.40 -3.63
N SER A 462 23.49 18.10 -3.89
CA SER A 462 23.71 17.52 -5.23
C SER A 462 22.69 18.00 -6.27
N PHE A 463 21.46 18.27 -5.87
CA PHE A 463 20.41 18.79 -6.76
C PHE A 463 20.70 20.24 -7.16
N LEU A 464 21.21 21.05 -6.23
CA LEU A 464 21.61 22.44 -6.52
C LEU A 464 22.76 22.52 -7.52
N ASN A 465 23.75 21.65 -7.40
CA ASN A 465 24.90 21.61 -8.31
C ASN A 465 24.46 21.20 -9.73
N GLU A 466 23.47 20.33 -9.86
CA GLU A 466 22.92 19.91 -11.15
C GLU A 466 22.06 21.00 -11.78
N VAL A 467 21.25 21.73 -11.00
CA VAL A 467 20.47 22.89 -11.44
C VAL A 467 21.40 24.06 -11.84
N GLU A 468 22.51 24.31 -11.14
CA GLU A 468 23.50 25.32 -11.53
C GLU A 468 24.29 24.93 -12.80
N SER A 469 24.59 23.66 -12.96
CA SER A 469 25.20 23.15 -14.22
C SER A 469 24.31 23.37 -15.42
N ILE A 470 23.00 23.21 -15.23
CA ILE A 470 21.99 23.44 -16.25
C ILE A 470 21.86 24.94 -16.59
N LYS A 471 21.88 25.83 -15.60
CA LYS A 471 21.85 27.31 -15.78
C LYS A 471 22.91 27.82 -16.75
N ASN A 472 24.05 27.18 -16.81
CA ASN A 472 25.19 27.59 -17.60
C ASN A 472 25.20 27.07 -19.06
N ASN A 473 24.20 26.28 -19.47
CA ASN A 473 24.11 25.70 -20.81
C ASN A 473 23.23 26.58 -21.73
N LYS A 474 23.89 27.47 -22.51
CA LYS A 474 23.25 28.44 -23.43
C LYS A 474 22.42 27.81 -24.55
N GLU A 475 22.70 26.60 -24.97
CA GLU A 475 22.00 25.91 -26.07
C GLU A 475 20.60 25.44 -25.65
N PHE A 476 20.46 25.11 -24.39
CA PHE A 476 19.20 24.68 -23.79
C PHE A 476 18.22 25.83 -23.57
N THR A 477 18.75 27.00 -23.18
CA THR A 477 17.95 28.22 -22.90
C THR A 477 17.18 28.72 -24.15
N ASN A 478 17.72 28.49 -25.35
CA ASN A 478 17.09 28.91 -26.60
C ASN A 478 15.93 28.01 -27.08
N LYS A 479 15.86 26.76 -26.66
CA LYS A 479 14.78 25.84 -27.01
C LYS A 479 13.52 26.03 -26.19
N LEU A 480 13.61 26.64 -25.02
CA LEU A 480 12.55 26.69 -23.97
C LEU A 480 11.68 27.91 -24.00
N MET A 481 11.96 28.90 -24.86
CA MET A 481 11.17 30.14 -24.94
C MET A 481 9.71 29.95 -25.42
N ASN A 482 9.29 28.75 -25.79
CA ASN A 482 7.97 28.48 -26.40
C ASN A 482 7.00 27.67 -25.54
N VAL A 483 7.30 27.35 -24.27
CA VAL A 483 6.42 26.54 -23.42
C VAL A 483 5.77 27.41 -22.34
N SER A 484 4.43 27.42 -22.25
CA SER A 484 3.65 28.17 -21.24
C SER A 484 2.91 27.21 -20.30
N TYR A 485 3.20 27.26 -19.00
CA TYR A 485 2.47 26.57 -17.94
C TYR A 485 1.90 27.59 -16.94
N SER A 486 0.79 27.24 -16.23
CA SER A 486 0.31 28.03 -15.09
C SER A 486 1.19 27.80 -13.86
N ASP A 487 1.36 28.81 -13.00
CA ASP A 487 2.24 28.75 -11.81
C ASP A 487 1.93 27.60 -10.87
N ASP A 488 0.64 27.25 -10.69
CA ASP A 488 0.22 26.15 -9.79
C ASP A 488 0.50 24.77 -10.38
N GLN A 489 0.30 24.58 -11.69
CA GLN A 489 0.64 23.34 -12.39
C GLN A 489 2.14 23.09 -12.39
N LEU A 490 2.93 24.15 -12.47
CA LEU A 490 4.38 24.08 -12.43
C LEU A 490 4.89 23.68 -11.05
N LYS A 491 4.38 24.29 -9.97
CA LYS A 491 4.74 23.95 -8.58
C LYS A 491 4.40 22.50 -8.26
N GLU A 492 3.26 22.04 -8.71
CA GLU A 492 2.85 20.64 -8.50
C GLU A 492 3.72 19.66 -9.30
N SER A 493 4.07 19.98 -10.53
CA SER A 493 4.95 19.17 -11.38
C SER A 493 6.38 19.11 -10.84
N VAL A 494 6.92 20.24 -10.36
CA VAL A 494 8.25 20.32 -9.74
C VAL A 494 8.28 19.52 -8.44
N ALA A 495 7.25 19.59 -7.62
CA ALA A 495 7.16 18.81 -6.37
C ALA A 495 7.08 17.29 -6.65
N ARG A 496 6.33 16.86 -7.66
CA ARG A 496 6.24 15.45 -8.08
C ARG A 496 7.57 14.92 -8.62
N LEU A 497 8.26 15.70 -9.44
CA LEU A 497 9.56 15.31 -10.00
C LEU A 497 10.67 15.29 -8.95
N TYR A 498 10.64 16.18 -7.97
CA TYR A 498 11.54 16.14 -6.83
C TYR A 498 11.35 14.90 -5.97
N LEU A 499 10.10 14.50 -5.69
CA LEU A 499 9.80 13.26 -4.99
C LEU A 499 10.33 12.04 -5.76
N HIS A 500 10.13 12.01 -7.07
CA HIS A 500 10.61 10.91 -7.92
C HIS A 500 12.15 10.85 -8.01
N TYR A 501 12.82 12.01 -8.08
CA TYR A 501 14.28 12.09 -8.07
C TYR A 501 14.88 11.67 -6.72
N SER A 502 14.25 12.04 -5.60
CA SER A 502 14.68 11.63 -4.27
C SER A 502 14.50 10.12 -4.04
N GLU A 503 13.44 9.51 -4.59
CA GLU A 503 13.21 8.07 -4.56
C GLU A 503 14.26 7.30 -5.39
N LEU A 504 14.68 7.83 -6.54
CA LEU A 504 15.69 7.23 -7.41
C LEU A 504 17.11 7.26 -6.79
N LYS A 505 17.46 8.32 -6.04
CA LYS A 505 18.78 8.40 -5.35
C LYS A 505 18.85 7.59 -4.05
N ILE A 506 17.74 7.23 -3.44
CA ILE A 506 17.71 6.33 -2.27
C ILE A 506 17.90 4.86 -2.70
N SER A 507 17.71 4.55 -3.98
CA SER A 507 17.86 3.21 -4.56
C SER A 507 19.24 2.95 -5.21
N GLU A 508 20.13 3.94 -5.28
CA GLU A 508 21.58 3.81 -5.55
C GLU A 508 22.38 3.68 -4.24
#